data_40f546f7452096b8da869e96fda07bf3
#
_entry.id   40f546f7452096b8da869e96fda07bf3
#
_cell.length_a   1.000
_cell.length_b   1.000
_cell.length_c   1.000
_cell.angle_alpha   90.00
_cell.angle_beta   90.00
_cell.angle_gamma   90.00
#
_symmetry.space_group_name_H-M   'P 1'
#
loop_
_entity.id
_entity.type
_entity.pdbx_description
1 polymer ?
#
loop_
_entity_poly.entity_id
_entity_poly.type
_entity_poly.pdbx_seq_one_letter_code
_entity_poly.pdbx_strand_id
1 'polypeptide(L)'
;MKIRFMEDNVEFKLKTISKDGIPEAISKAELHRYLNEPEEAESICRDILAADPENQLALRLLGLTLTDQFEGRHSDPYGEAEKIFQSLANPYEVHYCMGLLLERRAKAQVKSGVTAHLLVGSLHEAMRCFEKAEKIRPPHNDDAMLRWNRCVRLLEKLERAPIEEKQTVFEDHDKAPITSRPGGRVAK
;
A
#
# COMPACT_ATOMS: atom_id res chain seq x y z
N MET A 1 -6.76 -5.69 23.25
CA MET A 1 -6.72 -7.16 23.11
C MET A 1 -5.80 -7.71 24.16
N LYS A 2 -6.25 -8.69 24.97
CA LYS A 2 -5.44 -9.30 26.03
C LYS A 2 -5.02 -10.68 25.60
N ILE A 3 -3.73 -10.95 25.56
CA ILE A 3 -3.18 -12.26 25.22
C ILE A 3 -2.75 -12.95 26.52
N ARG A 4 -3.24 -14.16 26.78
CA ARG A 4 -2.96 -14.96 27.98
C ARG A 4 -2.15 -16.20 27.57
N PHE A 5 -0.91 -16.30 28.02
CA PHE A 5 -0.10 -17.52 27.89
C PHE A 5 -0.25 -18.38 29.15
N MET A 6 -0.29 -19.72 28.99
CA MET A 6 -0.74 -20.65 30.02
C MET A 6 0.26 -20.96 31.16
N GLU A 7 1.50 -20.45 31.13
CA GLU A 7 2.53 -20.88 32.10
C GLU A 7 2.85 -19.87 33.20
N ASP A 8 2.65 -18.55 32.97
CA ASP A 8 2.76 -17.53 34.01
C ASP A 8 1.64 -16.53 33.82
N ASN A 9 0.86 -16.25 34.84
CA ASN A 9 -0.27 -15.32 34.81
C ASN A 9 0.16 -13.86 34.48
N VAL A 10 1.04 -13.69 33.46
CA VAL A 10 1.59 -12.41 33.05
C VAL A 10 0.66 -11.81 32.02
N GLU A 11 0.05 -10.68 32.34
CA GLU A 11 -0.81 -9.90 31.46
C GLU A 11 0.05 -8.91 30.67
N PHE A 12 0.26 -9.15 29.37
CA PHE A 12 0.93 -8.20 28.49
C PHE A 12 -0.04 -7.15 27.98
N LYS A 13 0.33 -5.87 28.10
CA LYS A 13 -0.46 -4.72 27.61
C LYS A 13 0.36 -3.93 26.61
N LEU A 14 -0.32 -3.40 25.58
CA LEU A 14 0.31 -2.46 24.65
C LEU A 14 0.78 -1.22 25.46
N LYS A 15 1.98 -0.75 25.10
CA LYS A 15 2.53 0.50 25.63
C LYS A 15 2.22 1.64 24.69
N THR A 16 1.82 2.79 25.22
CA THR A 16 1.56 3.98 24.40
C THR A 16 2.87 4.72 24.15
N ILE A 17 3.10 5.11 22.89
CA ILE A 17 4.23 5.97 22.52
C ILE A 17 3.96 7.43 22.94
N SER A 18 5.03 8.22 23.11
CA SER A 18 4.89 9.67 23.35
C SER A 18 4.53 10.40 22.05
N LYS A 19 3.80 11.53 22.19
CA LYS A 19 3.51 12.37 21.02
C LYS A 19 4.77 12.92 20.35
N ASP A 20 5.79 13.23 21.13
CA ASP A 20 7.08 13.72 20.62
C ASP A 20 7.85 12.63 19.85
N GLY A 21 7.56 11.37 20.08
CA GLY A 21 8.15 10.24 19.36
C GLY A 21 7.47 9.92 18.01
N ILE A 22 6.31 10.54 17.70
CA ILE A 22 5.55 10.26 16.49
C ILE A 22 6.35 10.49 15.20
N PRO A 23 7.10 11.60 15.00
CA PRO A 23 7.85 11.80 13.77
C PRO A 23 8.87 10.69 13.48
N GLU A 24 9.56 10.23 14.52
CA GLU A 24 10.51 9.10 14.39
C GLU A 24 9.77 7.77 14.10
N ALA A 25 8.62 7.55 14.73
CA ALA A 25 7.79 6.37 14.47
C ALA A 25 7.27 6.34 13.02
N ILE A 26 6.86 7.49 12.46
CA ILE A 26 6.48 7.61 11.04
C ILE A 26 7.64 7.20 10.15
N SER A 27 8.84 7.75 10.38
CA SER A 27 10.03 7.40 9.58
C SER A 27 10.36 5.91 9.63
N LYS A 28 10.17 5.26 10.78
CA LYS A 28 10.33 3.80 10.93
C LYS A 28 9.28 3.03 10.15
N ALA A 29 8.02 3.44 10.23
CA ALA A 29 6.95 2.78 9.46
C ALA A 29 7.19 2.90 7.94
N GLU A 30 7.66 4.06 7.45
CA GLU A 30 8.06 4.23 6.06
C GLU A 30 9.23 3.32 5.68
N LEU A 31 10.23 3.19 6.55
CA LEU A 31 11.37 2.31 6.35
C LEU A 31 10.93 0.83 6.24
N HIS A 32 10.08 0.34 7.15
CA HIS A 32 9.58 -1.03 7.10
C HIS A 32 8.77 -1.29 5.82
N ARG A 33 7.96 -0.33 5.38
CA ARG A 33 7.30 -0.44 4.08
C ARG A 33 8.30 -0.54 2.92
N TYR A 34 9.36 0.28 2.94
CA TYR A 34 10.42 0.23 1.93
C TYR A 34 11.16 -1.11 1.93
N LEU A 35 11.35 -1.72 3.10
CA LEU A 35 11.94 -3.06 3.27
C LEU A 35 10.98 -4.21 2.90
N ASN A 36 9.74 -3.89 2.48
CA ASN A 36 8.68 -4.87 2.22
C ASN A 36 8.28 -5.69 3.46
N GLU A 37 8.23 -5.02 4.60
CA GLU A 37 7.79 -5.52 5.90
C GLU A 37 6.49 -4.82 6.33
N PRO A 38 5.37 -5.03 5.61
CA PRO A 38 4.15 -4.25 5.83
C PRO A 38 3.48 -4.53 7.18
N GLU A 39 3.66 -5.71 7.75
CA GLU A 39 3.09 -6.06 9.07
C GLU A 39 3.72 -5.23 10.19
N GLU A 40 5.04 -5.02 10.13
CA GLU A 40 5.77 -4.15 11.07
C GLU A 40 5.35 -2.68 10.91
N ALA A 41 5.24 -2.22 9.67
CA ALA A 41 4.78 -0.87 9.38
C ALA A 41 3.34 -0.65 9.87
N GLU A 42 2.44 -1.63 9.71
CA GLU A 42 1.07 -1.58 10.23
C GLU A 42 1.05 -1.45 11.75
N SER A 43 1.84 -2.28 12.46
CA SER A 43 1.95 -2.24 13.92
C SER A 43 2.34 -0.84 14.41
N ILE A 44 3.37 -0.25 13.80
CA ILE A 44 3.84 1.09 14.17
C ILE A 44 2.76 2.15 13.88
N CYS A 45 2.09 2.10 12.73
CA CYS A 45 1.01 3.04 12.40
C CYS A 45 -0.14 2.97 13.41
N ARG A 46 -0.49 1.76 13.87
CA ARG A 46 -1.53 1.58 14.89
C ARG A 46 -1.13 2.18 16.24
N ASP A 47 0.15 2.07 16.64
CA ASP A 47 0.67 2.69 17.84
C ASP A 47 0.65 4.23 17.76
N ILE A 48 0.99 4.79 16.58
CA ILE A 48 0.88 6.23 16.33
C ILE A 48 -0.57 6.69 16.48
N LEU A 49 -1.52 5.99 15.84
CA LEU A 49 -2.93 6.34 15.86
C LEU A 49 -3.58 6.11 17.24
N ALA A 50 -3.01 5.25 18.08
CA ALA A 50 -3.42 5.14 19.47
C ALA A 50 -3.04 6.37 20.31
N ALA A 51 -1.93 7.05 19.97
CA ALA A 51 -1.46 8.27 20.62
C ALA A 51 -2.04 9.56 19.99
N ASP A 52 -2.31 9.53 18.68
CA ASP A 52 -2.83 10.66 17.89
C ASP A 52 -3.77 10.12 16.78
N PRO A 53 -5.07 9.92 17.09
CA PRO A 53 -6.03 9.27 16.19
C PRO A 53 -6.28 10.01 14.86
N GLU A 54 -6.02 11.30 14.81
CA GLU A 54 -6.25 12.14 13.62
C GLU A 54 -4.96 12.41 12.82
N ASN A 55 -3.87 11.74 13.14
CA ASN A 55 -2.59 11.91 12.44
C ASN A 55 -2.70 11.51 10.98
N GLN A 56 -2.74 12.50 10.08
CA GLN A 56 -3.00 12.30 8.66
C GLN A 56 -1.90 11.50 7.96
N LEU A 57 -0.64 11.67 8.37
CA LEU A 57 0.48 10.89 7.82
C LEU A 57 0.37 9.43 8.22
N ALA A 58 0.05 9.15 9.49
CA ALA A 58 -0.13 7.79 9.97
C ALA A 58 -1.36 7.11 9.34
N LEU A 59 -2.49 7.82 9.19
CA LEU A 59 -3.67 7.31 8.50
C LEU A 59 -3.33 6.94 7.05
N ARG A 60 -2.72 7.85 6.30
CA ARG A 60 -2.30 7.57 4.93
C ARG A 60 -1.34 6.39 4.85
N LEU A 61 -0.35 6.36 5.73
CA LEU A 61 0.66 5.29 5.76
C LEU A 61 0.04 3.95 6.11
N LEU A 62 -0.89 3.89 7.08
CA LEU A 62 -1.63 2.68 7.43
C LEU A 62 -2.45 2.17 6.24
N GLY A 63 -3.21 3.04 5.59
CA GLY A 63 -3.98 2.66 4.42
C GLY A 63 -3.10 2.08 3.30
N LEU A 64 -1.96 2.71 3.00
CA LEU A 64 -0.99 2.20 2.03
C LEU A 64 -0.41 0.85 2.45
N THR A 65 -0.06 0.69 3.71
CA THR A 65 0.48 -0.56 4.28
C THR A 65 -0.52 -1.71 4.19
N LEU A 66 -1.80 -1.45 4.43
CA LEU A 66 -2.87 -2.42 4.25
C LEU A 66 -2.99 -2.85 2.77
N THR A 67 -2.81 -1.92 1.83
CA THR A 67 -2.82 -2.27 0.40
C THR A 67 -1.59 -3.07 -0.03
N ASP A 68 -0.45 -2.92 0.64
CA ASP A 68 0.76 -3.72 0.40
C ASP A 68 0.56 -5.19 0.81
N GLN A 69 -0.45 -5.50 1.65
CA GLN A 69 -0.78 -6.83 2.17
C GLN A 69 -1.92 -7.54 1.42
N PHE A 70 -2.41 -7.03 0.30
CA PHE A 70 -3.49 -7.67 -0.47
C PHE A 70 -3.13 -9.07 -0.97
N GLU A 71 -1.84 -9.34 -1.13
CA GLU A 71 -1.31 -10.65 -1.46
C GLU A 71 -0.84 -11.34 -0.17
N GLY A 72 -1.51 -12.39 0.26
CA GLY A 72 -1.02 -13.23 1.37
C GLY A 72 -1.76 -13.15 2.69
N ARG A 73 -2.71 -12.24 2.88
CA ARG A 73 -3.55 -12.21 4.08
C ARG A 73 -4.76 -13.15 3.98
N HIS A 74 -5.10 -13.79 5.10
CA HIS A 74 -6.33 -14.58 5.22
C HIS A 74 -7.61 -13.70 5.29
N SER A 75 -7.49 -12.42 5.67
CA SER A 75 -8.58 -11.44 5.71
C SER A 75 -8.32 -10.33 4.69
N ASP A 76 -9.33 -9.97 3.90
CA ASP A 76 -9.23 -8.86 2.94
C ASP A 76 -9.19 -7.52 3.69
N PRO A 77 -8.05 -6.80 3.70
CA PRO A 77 -7.93 -5.50 4.37
C PRO A 77 -8.51 -4.35 3.54
N TYR A 78 -9.14 -4.61 2.41
CA TYR A 78 -9.67 -3.60 1.49
C TYR A 78 -10.63 -2.64 2.16
N GLY A 79 -11.63 -3.16 2.88
CA GLY A 79 -12.66 -2.32 3.51
C GLY A 79 -12.11 -1.43 4.62
N GLU A 80 -11.06 -1.85 5.31
CA GLU A 80 -10.36 -1.01 6.30
C GLU A 80 -9.55 0.09 5.60
N ALA A 81 -8.76 -0.26 4.58
CA ALA A 81 -7.99 0.70 3.80
C ALA A 81 -8.90 1.75 3.12
N GLU A 82 -10.04 1.33 2.59
CA GLU A 82 -11.03 2.22 1.98
C GLU A 82 -11.55 3.26 2.96
N LYS A 83 -12.00 2.83 4.15
CA LYS A 83 -12.48 3.74 5.21
C LYS A 83 -11.41 4.72 5.65
N ILE A 84 -10.17 4.26 5.80
CA ILE A 84 -9.04 5.11 6.17
C ILE A 84 -8.80 6.17 5.08
N PHE A 85 -8.74 5.81 3.81
CA PHE A 85 -8.51 6.77 2.74
C PHE A 85 -9.66 7.75 2.56
N GLN A 86 -10.90 7.33 2.81
CA GLN A 86 -12.06 8.22 2.81
C GLN A 86 -12.07 9.20 3.98
N SER A 87 -11.39 8.89 5.09
CA SER A 87 -11.27 9.77 6.26
C SER A 87 -10.15 10.79 6.18
N LEU A 88 -9.30 10.77 5.14
CA LEU A 88 -8.24 11.75 4.98
C LEU A 88 -8.81 13.16 4.79
N ALA A 89 -8.19 14.14 5.43
CA ALA A 89 -8.65 15.53 5.39
C ALA A 89 -8.37 16.23 4.04
N ASN A 90 -7.31 15.81 3.34
CA ASN A 90 -6.92 16.41 2.07
C ASN A 90 -7.65 15.74 0.90
N PRO A 91 -8.54 16.43 0.15
CA PRO A 91 -9.29 15.86 -0.97
C PRO A 91 -8.40 15.28 -2.08
N TYR A 92 -7.23 15.86 -2.33
CA TYR A 92 -6.27 15.30 -3.27
C TYR A 92 -5.81 13.91 -2.81
N GLU A 93 -5.41 13.77 -1.55
CA GLU A 93 -4.96 12.49 -1.00
C GLU A 93 -6.08 11.45 -0.98
N VAL A 94 -7.31 11.85 -0.67
CA VAL A 94 -8.48 10.95 -0.76
C VAL A 94 -8.58 10.34 -2.16
N HIS A 95 -8.65 11.19 -3.20
CA HIS A 95 -8.80 10.69 -4.57
C HIS A 95 -7.58 9.90 -5.04
N TYR A 96 -6.38 10.37 -4.74
CA TYR A 96 -5.14 9.69 -5.12
C TYR A 96 -5.03 8.30 -4.47
N CYS A 97 -5.24 8.21 -3.15
CA CYS A 97 -5.14 6.95 -2.41
C CYS A 97 -6.27 5.98 -2.78
N MET A 98 -7.48 6.47 -3.06
CA MET A 98 -8.57 5.63 -3.60
C MET A 98 -8.21 5.04 -4.97
N GLY A 99 -7.56 5.81 -5.83
CA GLY A 99 -7.01 5.30 -7.09
C GLY A 99 -5.96 4.20 -6.87
N LEU A 100 -5.04 4.40 -5.92
CA LEU A 100 -4.04 3.39 -5.54
C LEU A 100 -4.68 2.12 -4.99
N LEU A 101 -5.70 2.25 -4.14
CA LEU A 101 -6.45 1.14 -3.56
C LEU A 101 -7.02 0.23 -4.66
N LEU A 102 -7.72 0.83 -5.61
CA LEU A 102 -8.35 0.12 -6.74
C LEU A 102 -7.31 -0.52 -7.68
N GLU A 103 -6.24 0.22 -8.02
CA GLU A 103 -5.14 -0.29 -8.84
C GLU A 103 -4.48 -1.52 -8.19
N ARG A 104 -4.16 -1.43 -6.90
CA ARG A 104 -3.49 -2.52 -6.16
C ARG A 104 -4.39 -3.72 -5.97
N ARG A 105 -5.68 -3.51 -5.67
CA ARG A 105 -6.65 -4.59 -5.59
C ARG A 105 -6.78 -5.32 -6.93
N ALA A 106 -6.86 -4.59 -8.04
CA ALA A 106 -6.90 -5.18 -9.36
C ALA A 106 -5.70 -6.09 -9.60
N LYS A 107 -4.48 -5.65 -9.25
CA LYS A 107 -3.26 -6.46 -9.38
C LYS A 107 -3.29 -7.71 -8.52
N ALA A 108 -3.69 -7.61 -7.25
CA ALA A 108 -3.79 -8.75 -6.35
C ALA A 108 -4.79 -9.80 -6.86
N GLN A 109 -5.92 -9.35 -7.42
CA GLN A 109 -6.93 -10.21 -8.02
C GLN A 109 -6.42 -10.97 -9.27
N VAL A 110 -5.53 -10.37 -10.08
CA VAL A 110 -4.88 -11.11 -11.18
C VAL A 110 -4.08 -12.27 -10.67
N LYS A 111 -3.25 -12.04 -9.67
CA LYS A 111 -2.38 -13.07 -9.11
C LYS A 111 -3.19 -14.22 -8.48
N SER A 112 -4.40 -13.93 -8.01
CA SER A 112 -5.34 -14.96 -7.51
C SER A 112 -6.18 -15.65 -8.60
N GLY A 113 -5.90 -15.41 -9.88
CA GLY A 113 -6.56 -16.10 -11.00
C GLY A 113 -7.88 -15.48 -11.46
N VAL A 114 -8.20 -14.27 -11.00
CA VAL A 114 -9.38 -13.53 -11.49
C VAL A 114 -9.15 -13.10 -12.94
N THR A 115 -10.14 -13.31 -13.79
CA THR A 115 -10.01 -13.06 -15.22
C THR A 115 -9.68 -11.59 -15.55
N ALA A 116 -8.80 -11.38 -16.52
CA ALA A 116 -8.36 -10.06 -16.99
C ALA A 116 -9.51 -9.08 -17.29
N HIS A 117 -10.69 -9.58 -17.67
CA HIS A 117 -11.86 -8.77 -17.97
C HIS A 117 -12.38 -7.98 -16.76
N LEU A 118 -12.36 -8.58 -15.56
CA LEU A 118 -12.78 -7.90 -14.32
C LEU A 118 -11.79 -6.81 -13.88
N LEU A 119 -10.53 -6.94 -14.27
CA LEU A 119 -9.49 -5.95 -14.00
C LEU A 119 -9.68 -4.65 -14.76
N VAL A 120 -10.13 -4.74 -16.00
CA VAL A 120 -10.36 -3.57 -16.86
C VAL A 120 -11.33 -2.59 -16.16
N GLY A 121 -12.40 -3.10 -15.55
CA GLY A 121 -13.34 -2.28 -14.79
C GLY A 121 -12.68 -1.56 -13.60
N SER A 122 -11.92 -2.32 -12.80
CA SER A 122 -11.22 -1.76 -11.61
C SER A 122 -10.14 -0.75 -12.00
N LEU A 123 -9.40 -0.99 -13.11
CA LEU A 123 -8.42 -0.03 -13.61
C LEU A 123 -9.08 1.25 -14.12
N HIS A 124 -10.23 1.17 -14.82
CA HIS A 124 -10.98 2.35 -15.22
C HIS A 124 -11.49 3.15 -14.01
N GLU A 125 -11.89 2.49 -12.93
CA GLU A 125 -12.27 3.18 -11.69
C GLU A 125 -11.08 3.86 -11.03
N ALA A 126 -9.92 3.19 -10.97
CA ALA A 126 -8.68 3.79 -10.48
C ALA A 126 -8.31 5.04 -11.30
N MET A 127 -8.39 4.97 -12.63
CA MET A 127 -8.12 6.10 -13.52
C MET A 127 -9.07 7.27 -13.26
N ARG A 128 -10.37 7.02 -13.06
CA ARG A 128 -11.32 8.09 -12.67
C ARG A 128 -10.94 8.78 -11.35
N CYS A 129 -10.41 8.01 -10.39
CA CYS A 129 -9.92 8.60 -9.15
C CYS A 129 -8.66 9.44 -9.37
N PHE A 130 -7.70 8.98 -10.18
CA PHE A 130 -6.50 9.75 -10.51
C PHE A 130 -6.84 11.01 -11.30
N GLU A 131 -7.80 10.97 -12.21
CA GLU A 131 -8.28 12.16 -12.94
C GLU A 131 -8.90 13.21 -12.00
N LYS A 132 -9.66 12.78 -10.98
CA LYS A 132 -10.18 13.69 -9.96
C LYS A 132 -9.05 14.30 -9.13
N ALA A 133 -8.06 13.49 -8.73
CA ALA A 133 -6.89 13.97 -8.00
C ALA A 133 -6.09 14.99 -8.84
N GLU A 134 -5.87 14.72 -10.13
CA GLU A 134 -5.15 15.61 -11.03
C GLU A 134 -5.76 17.02 -11.08
N LYS A 135 -7.10 17.13 -11.12
CA LYS A 135 -7.82 18.41 -11.19
C LYS A 135 -7.58 19.33 -9.99
N ILE A 136 -7.21 18.76 -8.83
CA ILE A 136 -7.02 19.47 -7.56
C ILE A 136 -5.61 19.28 -6.99
N ARG A 137 -4.67 18.84 -7.82
CA ARG A 137 -3.31 18.54 -7.42
C ARG A 137 -2.55 19.78 -6.93
N PRO A 138 -1.64 19.62 -5.96
CA PRO A 138 -0.70 20.68 -5.61
C PRO A 138 0.20 21.06 -6.81
N PRO A 139 0.71 22.30 -6.88
CA PRO A 139 1.67 22.69 -7.90
C PRO A 139 2.86 21.73 -7.94
N HIS A 140 3.28 21.36 -9.15
CA HIS A 140 4.43 20.46 -9.41
C HIS A 140 4.26 19.01 -8.91
N ASN A 141 3.04 18.61 -8.54
CA ASN A 141 2.76 17.22 -8.19
C ASN A 141 2.12 16.50 -9.39
N ASP A 142 2.85 15.61 -10.02
CA ASP A 142 2.42 14.82 -11.18
C ASP A 142 2.06 13.36 -10.84
N ASP A 143 2.03 13.01 -9.55
CA ASP A 143 1.83 11.62 -9.10
C ASP A 143 0.56 10.99 -9.67
N ALA A 144 -0.56 11.72 -9.68
CA ALA A 144 -1.83 11.22 -10.21
C ALA A 144 -1.74 10.93 -11.71
N MET A 145 -1.10 11.80 -12.49
CA MET A 145 -0.87 11.59 -13.94
C MET A 145 0.05 10.41 -14.20
N LEU A 146 1.12 10.25 -13.41
CA LEU A 146 2.03 9.12 -13.55
C LEU A 146 1.31 7.79 -13.30
N ARG A 147 0.42 7.74 -12.31
CA ARG A 147 -0.40 6.56 -12.03
C ARG A 147 -1.46 6.32 -13.10
N TRP A 148 -2.12 7.38 -13.57
CA TRP A 148 -3.06 7.28 -14.67
C TRP A 148 -2.38 6.70 -15.93
N ASN A 149 -1.21 7.24 -16.32
CA ASN A 149 -0.41 6.74 -17.44
C ASN A 149 0.00 5.27 -17.25
N ARG A 150 0.31 4.86 -16.02
CA ARG A 150 0.60 3.46 -15.71
C ARG A 150 -0.61 2.56 -15.96
N CYS A 151 -1.81 2.97 -15.53
CA CYS A 151 -3.04 2.22 -15.81
C CYS A 151 -3.30 2.08 -17.32
N VAL A 152 -3.08 3.14 -18.11
CA VAL A 152 -3.19 3.08 -19.57
C VAL A 152 -2.25 2.00 -20.14
N ARG A 153 -0.97 2.03 -19.77
CA ARG A 153 0.01 1.03 -20.24
C ARG A 153 -0.35 -0.39 -19.83
N LEU A 154 -0.98 -0.57 -18.65
CA LEU A 154 -1.45 -1.88 -18.22
C LEU A 154 -2.62 -2.35 -19.06
N LEU A 155 -3.58 -1.48 -19.35
CA LEU A 155 -4.72 -1.79 -20.22
C LEU A 155 -4.25 -2.17 -21.64
N GLU A 156 -3.34 -1.39 -22.24
CA GLU A 156 -2.75 -1.71 -23.55
C GLU A 156 -2.05 -3.08 -23.57
N LYS A 157 -1.34 -3.44 -22.50
CA LYS A 157 -0.72 -4.76 -22.40
C LYS A 157 -1.77 -5.88 -22.31
N LEU A 158 -2.83 -5.67 -21.51
CA LEU A 158 -3.93 -6.64 -21.40
C LEU A 158 -4.66 -6.87 -22.73
N GLU A 159 -4.82 -5.82 -23.55
CA GLU A 159 -5.45 -5.94 -24.87
C GLU A 159 -4.58 -6.74 -25.85
N ARG A 160 -3.26 -6.54 -25.82
CA ARG A 160 -2.31 -7.17 -26.74
C ARG A 160 -1.92 -8.60 -26.36
N ALA A 161 -2.10 -9.00 -25.09
CA ALA A 161 -1.69 -10.32 -24.63
C ALA A 161 -2.63 -11.41 -25.14
N PRO A 162 -2.12 -12.56 -25.63
CA PRO A 162 -2.91 -13.76 -25.85
C PRO A 162 -3.67 -14.18 -24.60
N ILE A 163 -4.78 -14.90 -24.76
CA ILE A 163 -5.67 -15.25 -23.64
C ILE A 163 -4.93 -16.01 -22.52
N GLU A 164 -3.92 -16.79 -22.89
CA GLU A 164 -3.10 -17.59 -21.94
C GLU A 164 -2.05 -16.76 -21.19
N GLU A 165 -1.55 -15.65 -21.77
CA GLU A 165 -0.54 -14.77 -21.16
C GLU A 165 -1.14 -13.63 -20.33
N LYS A 166 -2.45 -13.42 -20.37
CA LYS A 166 -3.11 -12.33 -19.62
C LYS A 166 -2.95 -12.44 -18.11
N GLN A 167 -2.55 -13.60 -17.60
CA GLN A 167 -2.30 -13.82 -16.17
C GLN A 167 -0.89 -13.37 -15.71
N THR A 168 0.13 -13.40 -16.60
CA THR A 168 1.53 -13.18 -16.24
C THR A 168 2.02 -11.73 -16.37
N VAL A 169 1.23 -10.85 -17.01
CA VAL A 169 1.63 -9.46 -17.33
C VAL A 169 1.95 -8.60 -16.10
N PHE A 170 1.55 -9.04 -14.91
CA PHE A 170 1.71 -8.28 -13.67
C PHE A 170 2.91 -8.70 -12.80
N GLU A 171 3.55 -9.83 -13.10
CA GLU A 171 4.61 -10.39 -12.23
C GLU A 171 5.96 -9.68 -12.33
N ASP A 172 6.24 -8.97 -13.45
CA ASP A 172 7.61 -8.57 -13.81
C ASP A 172 8.05 -7.17 -13.33
N HIS A 173 7.17 -6.37 -12.73
CA HIS A 173 7.49 -4.96 -12.48
C HIS A 173 7.61 -4.52 -11.02
N ASP A 174 7.27 -5.38 -10.05
CA ASP A 174 7.30 -5.04 -8.62
C ASP A 174 8.51 -5.62 -7.86
N LYS A 175 9.36 -6.42 -8.55
CA LYS A 175 10.65 -6.81 -7.99
C LYS A 175 11.67 -5.71 -8.28
N ALA A 176 11.87 -4.81 -7.32
CA ALA A 176 13.06 -3.98 -7.33
C ALA A 176 14.29 -4.89 -7.44
N PRO A 177 15.24 -4.63 -8.34
CA PRO A 177 16.45 -5.45 -8.41
C PRO A 177 17.18 -5.33 -7.07
N ILE A 178 17.29 -6.44 -6.35
CA ILE A 178 18.20 -6.54 -5.23
C ILE A 178 19.61 -6.40 -5.84
N THR A 179 20.15 -5.19 -5.83
CA THR A 179 21.54 -4.98 -6.17
C THR A 179 22.36 -5.59 -5.04
N SER A 180 22.72 -6.87 -5.18
CA SER A 180 23.76 -7.49 -4.40
C SER A 180 25.05 -6.72 -4.68
N ARG A 181 25.50 -5.91 -3.72
CA ARG A 181 26.85 -5.35 -3.75
C ARG A 181 27.83 -6.51 -3.84
N PRO A 182 28.71 -6.55 -4.86
CA PRO A 182 29.78 -7.53 -4.87
C PRO A 182 30.71 -7.25 -3.69
N GLY A 183 30.85 -8.23 -2.82
CA GLY A 183 31.78 -8.18 -1.69
C GLY A 183 33.16 -7.90 -2.18
N GLY A 184 33.77 -6.80 -1.69
CA GLY A 184 35.16 -6.49 -1.90
C GLY A 184 36.05 -7.59 -1.34
N ARG A 185 36.76 -8.28 -2.21
CA ARG A 185 37.89 -9.11 -1.82
C ARG A 185 38.95 -8.21 -1.22
N VAL A 186 39.25 -8.36 0.05
CA VAL A 186 40.47 -7.89 0.66
C VAL A 186 41.57 -8.84 0.19
N ALA A 187 42.47 -8.33 -0.64
CA ALA A 187 43.74 -9.01 -0.95
C ALA A 187 44.72 -8.75 0.18
N LYS A 188 45.47 -9.79 0.52
CA LYS A 188 46.64 -9.77 1.41
C LYS A 188 47.72 -8.86 0.90
#